data_03388b95cebf84f2a5c9aa67e0893904
#
_entry.id   03388b95cebf84f2a5c9aa67e0893904
#
_cell.length_a   1.000
_cell.length_b   1.000
_cell.length_c   1.000
_cell.angle_alpha   90.00
_cell.angle_beta   90.00
_cell.angle_gamma   90.00
#
_symmetry.space_group_name_H-M   'P 1'
#
loop_
_entity.id
_entity.type
_entity.pdbx_description
1 polymer ?
#
loop_
_entity_poly.entity_id
_entity_poly.type
_entity_poly.pdbx_seq_one_letter_code
_entity_poly.pdbx_strand_id
1 'polypeptide(L)'
;ECPTVMWEKCPHCKARMKAEGLRRPRQLQNYATARVEKFLNARGRRLIGWDEILEGDVTPTATIMSWRGAKGGIEAARQGNHAIMAPTTNCYLDYYQTRDTAREPLAIGGYLPVEKVYELDPYEQLTPAEQACILGVQANLWTEYIATWPHAEYMLLPRLSALAEVGWSLDRKD
;
A
#
# COMPACT_ATOMS: atom_id res chain seq x y z
N GLU A 1 5.83 6.01 7.52
CA GLU A 1 7.11 5.73 8.19
C GLU A 1 7.01 6.01 9.69
N CYS A 2 7.63 5.15 10.51
CA CYS A 2 7.60 5.32 11.96
C CYS A 2 8.84 6.08 12.46
N PRO A 3 8.67 7.18 13.20
CA PRO A 3 9.78 7.97 13.71
C PRO A 3 10.43 7.29 14.93
N THR A 4 10.97 6.09 14.74
CA THR A 4 11.54 5.26 15.81
C THR A 4 12.62 5.98 16.63
N VAL A 5 13.45 6.80 15.97
CA VAL A 5 14.48 7.63 16.65
C VAL A 5 13.87 8.62 17.64
N MET A 6 12.70 9.19 17.29
CA MET A 6 11.96 10.09 18.19
C MET A 6 11.38 9.32 19.37
N TRP A 7 10.85 8.11 19.13
CA TRP A 7 10.29 7.26 20.16
C TRP A 7 11.32 6.77 21.16
N GLU A 8 12.55 6.50 20.70
CA GLU A 8 13.67 6.14 21.57
C GLU A 8 14.02 7.24 22.61
N LYS A 9 13.79 8.48 22.26
CA LYS A 9 14.10 9.63 23.14
C LYS A 9 12.91 10.05 23.98
N CYS A 10 11.68 9.73 23.58
CA CYS A 10 10.45 10.17 24.22
C CYS A 10 10.20 9.46 25.57
N PRO A 11 10.07 10.18 26.69
CA PRO A 11 9.80 9.57 28.00
C PRO A 11 8.49 8.78 28.04
N HIS A 12 7.43 9.29 27.40
CA HIS A 12 6.13 8.64 27.34
C HIS A 12 6.19 7.33 26.53
N CYS A 13 6.93 7.32 25.40
CA CYS A 13 7.14 6.12 24.61
C CYS A 13 7.91 5.06 25.41
N LYS A 14 8.97 5.45 26.10
CA LYS A 14 9.73 4.54 26.98
C LYS A 14 8.87 3.96 28.11
N ALA A 15 8.05 4.80 28.75
CA ALA A 15 7.13 4.35 29.79
C ALA A 15 6.11 3.35 29.23
N ARG A 16 5.54 3.62 28.03
CA ARG A 16 4.62 2.70 27.37
C ARG A 16 5.31 1.39 27.01
N MET A 17 6.50 1.44 26.43
CA MET A 17 7.27 0.24 26.10
C MET A 17 7.51 -0.62 27.32
N LYS A 18 7.89 -0.02 28.45
CA LYS A 18 8.10 -0.73 29.72
C LYS A 18 6.80 -1.36 30.22
N ALA A 19 5.69 -0.64 30.19
CA ALA A 19 4.39 -1.12 30.66
C ALA A 19 3.86 -2.30 29.83
N GLU A 20 4.14 -2.32 28.52
CA GLU A 20 3.65 -3.34 27.58
C GLU A 20 4.70 -4.43 27.28
N GLY A 21 5.86 -4.41 27.97
CA GLY A 21 6.95 -5.39 27.75
C GLY A 21 7.61 -5.30 26.37
N LEU A 22 7.51 -4.17 25.69
CA LEU A 22 8.08 -3.96 24.35
C LEU A 22 9.59 -3.69 24.47
N ARG A 23 10.37 -4.38 23.64
CA ARG A 23 11.85 -4.34 23.68
C ARG A 23 12.45 -3.33 22.70
N ARG A 24 11.72 -3.00 21.63
CA ARG A 24 12.19 -2.12 20.54
C ARG A 24 11.16 -1.03 20.25
N PRO A 25 11.56 0.21 19.94
CA PRO A 25 10.64 1.31 19.63
C PRO A 25 9.65 0.98 18.50
N ARG A 26 10.09 0.25 17.49
CA ARG A 26 9.25 -0.19 16.37
C ARG A 26 8.02 -1.00 16.81
N GLN A 27 8.09 -1.72 17.92
CA GLN A 27 6.96 -2.48 18.46
C GLN A 27 5.81 -1.59 18.98
N LEU A 28 6.07 -0.29 19.18
CA LEU A 28 5.00 0.67 19.49
C LEU A 28 4.01 0.82 18.33
N GLN A 29 4.46 0.69 17.09
CA GLN A 29 3.56 0.69 15.93
C GLN A 29 2.62 -0.52 16.00
N ASN A 30 3.16 -1.70 16.24
CA ASN A 30 2.35 -2.93 16.35
C ASN A 30 1.34 -2.85 17.49
N TYR A 31 1.79 -2.34 18.64
CA TYR A 31 0.91 -2.07 19.78
C TYR A 31 -0.23 -1.13 19.42
N ALA A 32 0.05 -0.02 18.73
CA ALA A 32 -0.97 0.93 18.29
C ALA A 32 -1.92 0.28 17.26
N THR A 33 -1.37 -0.42 16.26
CA THR A 33 -2.13 -1.11 15.22
C THR A 33 -3.08 -2.15 15.82
N ALA A 34 -2.59 -3.00 16.73
CA ALA A 34 -3.40 -4.02 17.39
C ALA A 34 -4.56 -3.41 18.22
N ARG A 35 -4.33 -2.27 18.87
CA ARG A 35 -5.39 -1.56 19.59
C ARG A 35 -6.45 -0.99 18.66
N VAL A 36 -6.03 -0.39 17.56
CA VAL A 36 -6.95 0.15 16.53
C VAL A 36 -7.75 -1.00 15.92
N GLU A 37 -7.11 -2.09 15.57
CA GLU A 37 -7.76 -3.27 15.01
C GLU A 37 -8.80 -3.85 15.97
N LYS A 38 -8.44 -4.04 17.23
CA LYS A 38 -9.40 -4.50 18.27
C LYS A 38 -10.62 -3.58 18.39
N PHE A 39 -10.40 -2.26 18.33
CA PHE A 39 -11.48 -1.28 18.35
C PHE A 39 -12.40 -1.39 17.13
N LEU A 40 -11.82 -1.57 15.92
CA LEU A 40 -12.57 -1.72 14.68
C LEU A 40 -13.35 -3.03 14.67
N ASN A 41 -12.72 -4.14 15.04
CA ASN A 41 -13.33 -5.46 15.06
C ASN A 41 -14.52 -5.51 16.02
N ALA A 42 -14.43 -4.85 17.19
CA ALA A 42 -15.54 -4.73 18.14
C ALA A 42 -16.76 -3.97 17.58
N ARG A 43 -16.58 -3.27 16.44
CA ARG A 43 -17.63 -2.53 15.71
C ARG A 43 -18.01 -3.15 14.38
N GLY A 44 -17.61 -4.41 14.13
CA GLY A 44 -17.88 -5.10 12.88
C GLY A 44 -17.14 -4.53 11.67
N ARG A 45 -16.02 -3.85 11.90
CA ARG A 45 -15.15 -3.31 10.85
C ARG A 45 -13.80 -4.03 10.86
N ARG A 46 -13.14 -4.10 9.71
CA ARG A 46 -11.80 -4.66 9.57
C ARG A 46 -10.78 -3.54 9.36
N LEU A 47 -9.55 -3.77 9.82
CA LEU A 47 -8.42 -2.89 9.56
C LEU A 47 -7.91 -3.12 8.15
N ILE A 48 -7.64 -2.04 7.42
CA ILE A 48 -6.76 -2.07 6.25
C ILE A 48 -5.55 -1.19 6.60
N GLY A 49 -4.36 -1.72 6.45
CA GLY A 49 -3.12 -0.98 6.72
C GLY A 49 -2.10 -1.16 5.62
N TRP A 50 -1.26 -0.16 5.44
CA TRP A 50 -0.10 -0.27 4.55
C TRP A 50 0.82 -1.39 5.01
N ASP A 51 1.64 -1.92 4.10
CA ASP A 51 2.43 -3.13 4.34
C ASP A 51 3.50 -3.01 5.45
N GLU A 52 3.71 -1.81 6.02
CA GLU A 52 4.49 -1.63 7.25
C GLU A 52 3.92 -2.38 8.44
N ILE A 53 2.61 -2.65 8.46
CA ILE A 53 2.02 -3.41 9.58
C ILE A 53 2.51 -4.86 9.61
N LEU A 54 3.02 -5.40 8.49
CA LEU A 54 3.67 -6.71 8.43
C LEU A 54 5.00 -6.78 9.20
N GLU A 55 5.58 -5.64 9.54
CA GLU A 55 6.81 -5.59 10.35
C GLU A 55 6.57 -5.98 11.81
N GLY A 56 5.35 -6.37 12.15
CA GLY A 56 4.92 -6.86 13.45
C GLY A 56 3.97 -8.04 13.36
N ASP A 57 3.40 -8.39 14.51
CA ASP A 57 2.40 -9.45 14.59
C ASP A 57 1.08 -8.94 14.01
N VAL A 58 0.75 -9.40 12.81
CA VAL A 58 -0.51 -9.07 12.14
C VAL A 58 -1.54 -10.16 12.43
N THR A 59 -2.73 -9.77 12.80
CA THR A 59 -3.83 -10.73 12.99
C THR A 59 -4.44 -11.14 11.65
N PRO A 60 -5.09 -12.30 11.55
CA PRO A 60 -5.72 -12.76 10.30
C PRO A 60 -6.88 -11.87 9.83
N THR A 61 -7.36 -10.93 10.65
CA THR A 61 -8.48 -10.04 10.30
C THR A 61 -8.03 -8.76 9.59
N ALA A 62 -6.73 -8.41 9.65
CA ALA A 62 -6.18 -7.26 8.94
C ALA A 62 -6.03 -7.53 7.45
N THR A 63 -6.31 -6.52 6.63
CA THR A 63 -6.00 -6.51 5.20
C THR A 63 -4.77 -5.64 4.96
N ILE A 64 -3.87 -6.12 4.13
CA ILE A 64 -2.59 -5.45 3.84
C ILE A 64 -2.67 -4.71 2.51
N MET A 65 -2.31 -3.43 2.49
CA MET A 65 -2.12 -2.67 1.28
C MET A 65 -0.65 -2.66 0.90
N SER A 66 -0.30 -3.43 -0.14
CA SER A 66 1.09 -3.65 -0.57
C SER A 66 1.52 -2.53 -1.51
N TRP A 67 2.32 -1.57 -1.00
CA TRP A 67 2.75 -0.40 -1.77
C TRP A 67 4.25 -0.39 -2.09
N ARG A 68 5.08 -0.97 -1.25
CA ARG A 68 6.54 -1.06 -1.45
C ARG A 68 6.95 -2.14 -2.47
N GLY A 69 6.06 -2.48 -3.38
CA GLY A 69 6.19 -3.56 -4.36
C GLY A 69 5.19 -4.69 -4.07
N ALA A 70 5.31 -5.82 -4.77
CA ALA A 70 4.42 -6.97 -4.60
C ALA A 70 4.71 -7.79 -3.32
N LYS A 71 5.91 -7.67 -2.76
CA LYS A 71 6.37 -8.52 -1.64
C LYS A 71 5.43 -8.52 -0.44
N GLY A 72 4.92 -7.35 -0.04
CA GLY A 72 4.01 -7.26 1.11
C GLY A 72 2.71 -8.02 0.87
N GLY A 73 2.12 -7.92 -0.33
CA GLY A 73 0.93 -8.67 -0.71
C GLY A 73 1.15 -10.17 -0.77
N ILE A 74 2.30 -10.60 -1.32
CA ILE A 74 2.71 -12.01 -1.37
C ILE A 74 2.85 -12.57 0.06
N GLU A 75 3.54 -11.85 0.93
CA GLU A 75 3.72 -12.25 2.34
C GLU A 75 2.39 -12.33 3.08
N ALA A 76 1.51 -11.34 2.89
CA ALA A 76 0.17 -11.33 3.47
C ALA A 76 -0.65 -12.55 3.02
N ALA A 77 -0.69 -12.82 1.72
CA ALA A 77 -1.44 -13.96 1.15
C ALA A 77 -0.94 -15.30 1.71
N ARG A 78 0.38 -15.46 1.85
CA ARG A 78 1.01 -16.67 2.43
C ARG A 78 0.70 -16.86 3.91
N GLN A 79 0.42 -15.77 4.63
CA GLN A 79 -0.03 -15.81 6.03
C GLN A 79 -1.55 -15.99 6.16
N GLY A 80 -2.30 -15.99 5.05
CA GLY A 80 -3.75 -16.08 5.04
C GLY A 80 -4.47 -14.74 5.24
N ASN A 81 -3.75 -13.63 5.20
CA ASN A 81 -4.33 -12.29 5.23
C ASN A 81 -4.80 -11.87 3.83
N HIS A 82 -5.87 -11.09 3.76
CA HIS A 82 -6.23 -10.41 2.52
C HIS A 82 -5.22 -9.33 2.18
N ALA A 83 -5.00 -9.11 0.87
CA ALA A 83 -4.16 -8.03 0.38
C ALA A 83 -4.80 -7.25 -0.78
N ILE A 84 -4.42 -5.98 -0.89
CA ILE A 84 -4.71 -5.10 -2.02
C ILE A 84 -3.36 -4.71 -2.62
N MET A 85 -3.20 -4.92 -3.93
CA MET A 85 -1.96 -4.63 -4.63
C MET A 85 -1.95 -3.17 -5.12
N ALA A 86 -1.03 -2.38 -4.59
CA ALA A 86 -0.86 -0.96 -4.89
C ALA A 86 0.63 -0.59 -5.06
N PRO A 87 1.47 -1.40 -5.76
CA PRO A 87 2.90 -1.15 -5.82
C PRO A 87 3.23 0.19 -6.49
N THR A 88 4.17 0.94 -5.90
CA THR A 88 4.63 2.23 -6.44
C THR A 88 5.08 2.14 -7.88
N THR A 89 5.63 1.01 -8.28
CA THR A 89 6.14 0.75 -9.63
C THR A 89 5.05 0.70 -10.71
N ASN A 90 3.77 0.53 -10.31
CA ASN A 90 2.68 0.30 -11.26
C ASN A 90 1.40 1.08 -10.93
N CYS A 91 1.24 1.58 -9.69
CA CYS A 91 -0.04 2.09 -9.20
C CYS A 91 -0.01 3.55 -8.73
N TYR A 92 1.15 4.23 -8.74
CA TYR A 92 1.28 5.60 -8.26
C TYR A 92 1.12 6.59 -9.40
N LEU A 93 -0.11 7.03 -9.62
CA LEU A 93 -0.48 7.90 -10.74
C LEU A 93 -0.10 9.37 -10.52
N ASP A 94 0.47 9.71 -9.39
CA ASP A 94 1.10 10.99 -9.08
C ASP A 94 2.54 11.13 -9.64
N TYR A 95 3.09 10.05 -10.25
CA TYR A 95 4.37 10.07 -10.95
C TYR A 95 4.25 10.60 -12.38
N TYR A 96 5.35 11.13 -12.93
CA TYR A 96 5.42 11.58 -14.32
C TYR A 96 5.05 10.47 -15.31
N GLN A 97 4.30 10.80 -16.35
CA GLN A 97 3.92 9.85 -17.41
C GLN A 97 5.01 9.67 -18.46
N THR A 98 5.81 10.73 -18.68
CA THR A 98 6.91 10.71 -19.66
C THR A 98 8.24 11.07 -18.99
N ARG A 99 9.33 10.88 -19.72
CA ARG A 99 10.68 11.28 -19.28
C ARG A 99 10.99 12.74 -19.56
N ASP A 100 10.20 13.40 -20.42
CA ASP A 100 10.33 14.82 -20.73
C ASP A 100 9.56 15.67 -19.70
N THR A 101 10.09 15.70 -18.48
CA THR A 101 9.46 16.39 -17.35
C THR A 101 9.31 17.90 -17.56
N ALA A 102 10.02 18.48 -18.55
CA ALA A 102 9.87 19.90 -18.90
C ALA A 102 8.52 20.22 -19.56
N ARG A 103 7.88 19.21 -20.16
CA ARG A 103 6.58 19.31 -20.82
C ARG A 103 5.42 18.74 -19.99
N GLU A 104 5.72 18.16 -18.85
CA GLU A 104 4.72 17.60 -17.94
C GLU A 104 4.25 18.62 -16.92
N PRO A 105 3.02 18.52 -16.44
CA PRO A 105 2.61 19.21 -15.21
C PRO A 105 3.53 18.79 -14.05
N LEU A 106 3.73 19.71 -13.08
CA LEU A 106 4.55 19.42 -11.91
C LEU A 106 4.03 18.18 -11.17
N ALA A 107 4.94 17.25 -10.84
CA ALA A 107 4.65 16.04 -10.07
C ALA A 107 5.65 15.86 -8.94
N ILE A 108 5.38 14.95 -8.02
CA ILE A 108 6.29 14.62 -6.90
C ILE A 108 7.64 14.06 -7.38
N GLY A 109 7.70 13.55 -8.59
CA GLY A 109 8.83 12.83 -9.17
C GLY A 109 8.41 11.46 -9.67
N GLY A 110 9.37 10.54 -9.77
CA GLY A 110 9.11 9.20 -10.28
C GLY A 110 8.81 9.18 -11.79
N TYR A 111 8.64 7.99 -12.34
CA TYR A 111 8.26 7.79 -13.74
C TYR A 111 7.40 6.54 -13.84
N LEU A 112 6.17 6.69 -14.31
CA LEU A 112 5.22 5.62 -14.49
C LEU A 112 4.45 5.80 -15.80
N PRO A 113 4.93 5.25 -16.92
CA PRO A 113 4.18 5.25 -18.18
C PRO A 113 3.04 4.22 -18.14
N VAL A 114 2.10 4.33 -19.08
CA VAL A 114 0.91 3.47 -19.12
C VAL A 114 1.27 1.99 -19.29
N GLU A 115 2.32 1.68 -20.03
CA GLU A 115 2.81 0.32 -20.24
C GLU A 115 3.21 -0.34 -18.92
N LYS A 116 3.85 0.41 -18.02
CA LYS A 116 4.23 -0.08 -16.70
C LYS A 116 3.02 -0.35 -15.80
N VAL A 117 1.96 0.43 -15.91
CA VAL A 117 0.71 0.15 -15.22
C VAL A 117 0.12 -1.17 -15.71
N TYR A 118 0.16 -1.38 -17.02
CA TYR A 118 -0.40 -2.56 -17.67
C TYR A 118 0.38 -3.86 -17.39
N GLU A 119 1.69 -3.73 -17.13
CA GLU A 119 2.57 -4.87 -16.75
C GLU A 119 2.25 -5.44 -15.35
N LEU A 120 1.42 -4.79 -14.54
CA LEU A 120 1.10 -5.29 -13.21
C LEU A 120 0.41 -6.66 -13.26
N ASP A 121 1.05 -7.66 -12.68
CA ASP A 121 0.41 -8.94 -12.36
C ASP A 121 0.14 -8.99 -10.85
N PRO A 122 -1.13 -8.83 -10.41
CA PRO A 122 -1.47 -8.86 -8.99
C PRO A 122 -1.32 -10.24 -8.36
N TYR A 123 -1.12 -11.28 -9.16
CA TYR A 123 -1.03 -12.67 -8.73
C TYR A 123 0.38 -13.26 -8.87
N GLU A 124 1.35 -12.43 -9.24
CA GLU A 124 2.75 -12.85 -9.41
C GLU A 124 3.23 -13.68 -8.21
N GLN A 125 3.86 -14.82 -8.48
CA GLN A 125 4.45 -15.73 -7.48
C GLN A 125 3.44 -16.31 -6.45
N LEU A 126 2.14 -16.25 -6.69
CA LEU A 126 1.11 -16.80 -5.83
C LEU A 126 0.53 -18.08 -6.38
N THR A 127 0.34 -19.06 -5.51
CA THR A 127 -0.46 -20.27 -5.82
C THR A 127 -1.94 -19.91 -5.94
N PRO A 128 -2.78 -20.73 -6.64
CA PRO A 128 -4.21 -20.47 -6.76
C PRO A 128 -4.93 -20.26 -5.41
N ALA A 129 -4.49 -20.95 -4.36
CA ALA A 129 -5.06 -20.77 -3.03
C ALA A 129 -4.69 -19.40 -2.41
N GLU A 130 -3.45 -18.95 -2.61
CA GLU A 130 -2.98 -17.64 -2.14
C GLU A 130 -3.59 -16.49 -2.95
N GLN A 131 -3.84 -16.68 -4.25
CA GLN A 131 -4.52 -15.69 -5.11
C GLN A 131 -5.91 -15.33 -4.59
N ALA A 132 -6.62 -16.26 -3.96
CA ALA A 132 -7.91 -15.99 -3.33
C ALA A 132 -7.85 -14.96 -2.19
N CYS A 133 -6.66 -14.68 -1.65
CA CYS A 133 -6.44 -13.65 -0.65
C CYS A 133 -6.29 -12.24 -1.26
N ILE A 134 -6.06 -12.13 -2.58
CA ILE A 134 -5.90 -10.84 -3.24
C ILE A 134 -7.28 -10.26 -3.57
N LEU A 135 -7.63 -9.17 -2.91
CA LEU A 135 -8.92 -8.50 -3.11
C LEU A 135 -8.98 -7.68 -4.40
N GLY A 136 -7.82 -7.29 -4.94
CA GLY A 136 -7.71 -6.52 -6.16
C GLY A 136 -6.52 -5.56 -6.16
N VAL A 137 -6.61 -4.54 -7.01
CA VAL A 137 -5.58 -3.51 -7.22
C VAL A 137 -6.11 -2.14 -6.85
N GLN A 138 -5.21 -1.21 -6.48
CA GLN A 138 -5.56 0.17 -6.18
C GLN A 138 -4.58 1.14 -6.83
N ALA A 139 -5.12 2.16 -7.53
CA ALA A 139 -4.36 3.34 -7.93
C ALA A 139 -4.24 4.32 -6.75
N ASN A 140 -3.09 4.98 -6.65
CA ASN A 140 -2.87 6.10 -5.74
C ASN A 140 -2.62 7.36 -6.56
N LEU A 141 -3.34 8.43 -6.24
CA LEU A 141 -3.14 9.77 -6.78
C LEU A 141 -2.95 10.72 -5.61
N TRP A 142 -1.71 10.85 -5.15
CA TRP A 142 -1.36 11.79 -4.08
C TRP A 142 -1.33 13.21 -4.63
N THR A 143 -1.95 14.15 -3.94
CA THR A 143 -2.30 15.46 -4.52
C THR A 143 -1.43 16.60 -4.03
N GLU A 144 -0.26 16.33 -3.46
CA GLU A 144 0.67 17.37 -2.96
C GLU A 144 1.05 18.38 -4.03
N TYR A 145 1.10 17.95 -5.29
CA TYR A 145 1.44 18.78 -6.46
C TYR A 145 0.28 18.98 -7.43
N ILE A 146 -0.89 18.39 -7.15
CA ILE A 146 -2.05 18.40 -8.04
C ILE A 146 -3.08 19.41 -7.52
N ALA A 147 -3.05 20.63 -8.05
CA ALA A 147 -3.86 21.73 -7.54
C ALA A 147 -5.22 21.91 -8.24
N THR A 148 -5.42 21.28 -9.42
CA THR A 148 -6.62 21.51 -10.26
C THR A 148 -7.17 20.19 -10.79
N TRP A 149 -8.46 20.20 -11.12
CA TRP A 149 -9.11 19.05 -11.73
C TRP A 149 -8.51 18.63 -13.09
N PRO A 150 -8.25 19.56 -14.05
CA PRO A 150 -7.57 19.17 -15.29
C PRO A 150 -6.20 18.53 -15.08
N HIS A 151 -5.46 18.94 -14.04
CA HIS A 151 -4.21 18.29 -13.67
C HIS A 151 -4.46 16.85 -13.17
N ALA A 152 -5.46 16.65 -12.32
CA ALA A 152 -5.83 15.33 -11.84
C ALA A 152 -6.26 14.39 -13.00
N GLU A 153 -7.07 14.90 -13.95
CA GLU A 153 -7.46 14.13 -15.14
C GLU A 153 -6.24 13.74 -15.99
N TYR A 154 -5.32 14.66 -16.21
CA TYR A 154 -4.08 14.37 -16.91
C TYR A 154 -3.27 13.26 -16.20
N MET A 155 -3.12 13.33 -14.89
CA MET A 155 -2.37 12.33 -14.12
C MET A 155 -3.07 10.98 -14.09
N LEU A 156 -4.39 10.94 -14.08
CA LEU A 156 -5.15 9.69 -14.06
C LEU A 156 -5.15 8.98 -15.42
N LEU A 157 -5.39 9.72 -16.51
CA LEU A 157 -5.62 9.13 -17.83
C LEU A 157 -4.35 9.13 -18.70
N PRO A 158 -4.10 8.06 -19.48
CA PRO A 158 -4.91 6.82 -19.65
C PRO A 158 -4.62 5.74 -18.60
N ARG A 159 -3.70 5.97 -17.67
CA ARG A 159 -3.17 4.96 -16.74
C ARG A 159 -4.24 4.30 -15.85
N LEU A 160 -5.24 5.07 -15.42
CA LEU A 160 -6.35 4.51 -14.64
C LEU A 160 -7.17 3.49 -15.46
N SER A 161 -7.36 3.75 -16.76
CA SER A 161 -8.03 2.80 -17.66
C SER A 161 -7.24 1.49 -17.78
N ALA A 162 -5.91 1.59 -17.92
CA ALA A 162 -5.02 0.43 -17.94
C ALA A 162 -5.11 -0.36 -16.62
N LEU A 163 -5.09 0.31 -15.47
CA LEU A 163 -5.23 -0.37 -14.18
C LEU A 163 -6.61 -1.01 -13.98
N ALA A 164 -7.67 -0.36 -14.49
CA ALA A 164 -9.01 -0.93 -14.46
C ALA A 164 -9.06 -2.23 -15.27
N GLU A 165 -8.46 -2.28 -16.45
CA GLU A 165 -8.35 -3.50 -17.24
C GLU A 165 -7.56 -4.58 -16.51
N VAL A 166 -6.43 -4.23 -15.89
CA VAL A 166 -5.66 -5.12 -15.02
C VAL A 166 -6.53 -5.77 -13.93
N GLY A 167 -7.38 -4.97 -13.29
CA GLY A 167 -8.21 -5.43 -12.17
C GLY A 167 -9.46 -6.22 -12.57
N TRP A 168 -9.97 -6.03 -13.80
CA TRP A 168 -11.24 -6.60 -14.24
C TRP A 168 -11.11 -7.69 -15.30
N SER A 169 -9.94 -7.82 -15.95
CA SER A 169 -9.70 -8.84 -16.96
C SER A 169 -9.10 -10.09 -16.35
N LEU A 170 -9.76 -11.22 -16.55
CA LEU A 170 -9.32 -12.53 -16.06
C LEU A 170 -8.20 -13.13 -16.91
N ASP A 171 -8.18 -12.86 -18.22
CA ASP A 171 -7.17 -13.33 -19.18
C ASP A 171 -6.55 -12.13 -19.92
N ARG A 172 -5.30 -11.83 -19.57
CA ARG A 172 -4.49 -10.77 -20.23
C ARG A 172 -3.36 -11.35 -21.07
N LYS A 173 -3.47 -12.61 -21.46
CA LYS A 173 -2.40 -13.32 -22.21
C LYS A 173 -2.75 -13.49 -23.68
N ASP A 174 -3.39 -12.50 -24.29
CA ASP A 174 -3.53 -12.41 -25.74
C ASP A 174 -2.54 -11.40 -26.31
#